data_7eadef004203e129aca46665090a5b37
#
_entry.id   7eadef004203e129aca46665090a5b37
#
_cell.length_a   1.000
_cell.length_b   1.000
_cell.length_c   1.000
_cell.angle_alpha   90.00
_cell.angle_beta   90.00
_cell.angle_gamma   90.00
#
_symmetry.space_group_name_H-M   'P 1'
#
loop_
_entity.id
_entity.type
_entity.pdbx_description
1 polymer ?
#
loop_
_entity_poly.entity_id
_entity_poly.type
_entity_poly.pdbx_seq_one_letter_code
_entity_poly.pdbx_strand_id
1 'polypeptide(L)'
;MRQDKFSKAHLILYACGIIPVVWLALLLAPYLSSGLVDLVRNGGAALEHPFHIIWCEDSLKTVLIFMLCYGLGIGVYLSTDRNYRRREEHGSAKWGDPKAINRKYSDKEPSANKILTQNVAIGLDGRKHRRNLNVLVVGGSGAGKTRFYAKPNIMNANTSLIVLDCKGEILRDTGGLLEASGYNIKVLDLINMEKSHCYNPFDYLRNDNDIQRLVTNLFKNTTPKGAQSQDPFWDQAAQMLLLALVFYLHYEAPEEEQNFPMVMEMIRAGEVREDDDAYRSPLDELFDRLEMQDPEHIALKYYRNYRSGSGKTLKSIQITLVSRLEKFNLESLAGMTQTDEMELWSLGEKKTAIFAVIPDNDSSFNFIVGMLYTQLFQQLYYQADVVHGGRLPVHVHFVMDEFANVALPDEFDKLLATMRSREISVSIIIQNLAQLKALFEKQWESIVGNCDEFLYLGGNEQSTHEYVSKLLGKETIDTNTYGQSKGRSGSYSTNWQLTGRELLMPDEVRMLDNQYALLFVRGERPVRDLKYDILKHPNIKLTTDGGAEPYRHGEDVHSIVSIRFDKELLKQAVEKDGQDAPKHRFILLTEEELEQKFIELEEQENAEQQKGNEAAPHAR
;
A
#
# COMPACT_ATOMS: atom_id res chain seq x y z
N MET A 1 -19.93 -30.39 -5.42
CA MET A 1 -19.61 -31.72 -4.84
C MET A 1 -19.93 -32.76 -5.89
N ARG A 2 -18.94 -33.46 -6.45
CA ARG A 2 -19.17 -34.66 -7.26
C ARG A 2 -19.91 -35.63 -6.37
N GLN A 3 -21.16 -36.02 -6.72
CA GLN A 3 -21.77 -37.19 -6.13
C GLN A 3 -20.92 -38.40 -6.57
N ASP A 4 -20.18 -38.94 -5.63
CA ASP A 4 -19.32 -40.08 -5.88
C ASP A 4 -20.21 -41.31 -6.06
N LYS A 5 -20.53 -41.62 -7.35
CA LYS A 5 -21.36 -42.79 -7.72
C LYS A 5 -20.74 -44.11 -7.23
N PHE A 6 -19.48 -44.08 -6.80
CA PHE A 6 -18.75 -45.20 -6.20
C PHE A 6 -18.65 -45.08 -4.67
N SER A 7 -19.44 -44.21 -4.02
CA SER A 7 -19.45 -44.17 -2.57
C SER A 7 -19.90 -45.52 -2.01
N LYS A 8 -19.42 -45.92 -0.81
CA LYS A 8 -19.80 -47.17 -0.13
C LYS A 8 -21.33 -47.33 -0.05
N ALA A 9 -22.07 -46.24 0.13
CA ALA A 9 -23.53 -46.26 0.17
C ALA A 9 -24.17 -46.65 -1.18
N HIS A 10 -23.64 -46.12 -2.32
CA HIS A 10 -24.14 -46.49 -3.65
C HIS A 10 -23.78 -47.92 -4.02
N LEU A 11 -22.59 -48.42 -3.66
CA LEU A 11 -22.20 -49.81 -3.87
C LEU A 11 -23.11 -50.76 -3.10
N ILE A 12 -23.48 -50.45 -1.85
CA ILE A 12 -24.45 -51.22 -1.06
C ILE A 12 -25.83 -51.20 -1.74
N LEU A 13 -26.27 -50.05 -2.25
CA LEU A 13 -27.55 -49.90 -2.95
C LEU A 13 -27.60 -50.79 -4.22
N TYR A 14 -26.51 -50.79 -5.02
CA TYR A 14 -26.40 -51.67 -6.19
C TYR A 14 -26.37 -53.15 -5.81
N ALA A 15 -25.69 -53.52 -4.72
CA ALA A 15 -25.68 -54.87 -4.24
C ALA A 15 -27.08 -55.32 -3.73
N CYS A 16 -27.78 -54.46 -2.99
CA CYS A 16 -29.14 -54.70 -2.54
C CYS A 16 -30.13 -54.84 -3.71
N GLY A 17 -29.91 -54.13 -4.82
CA GLY A 17 -30.71 -54.22 -6.04
C GLY A 17 -30.61 -55.56 -6.77
N ILE A 18 -29.60 -56.38 -6.50
CA ILE A 18 -29.46 -57.74 -7.05
C ILE A 18 -30.58 -58.64 -6.53
N ILE A 19 -30.97 -58.52 -5.27
CA ILE A 19 -31.97 -59.39 -4.61
C ILE A 19 -33.32 -59.32 -5.34
N PRO A 20 -33.94 -58.16 -5.58
CA PRO A 20 -35.18 -58.08 -6.33
C PRO A 20 -35.06 -58.53 -7.79
N VAL A 21 -33.88 -58.31 -8.42
CA VAL A 21 -33.62 -58.74 -9.81
C VAL A 21 -33.57 -60.27 -9.89
N VAL A 22 -32.88 -60.97 -8.98
CA VAL A 22 -32.80 -62.40 -8.93
C VAL A 22 -34.20 -63.00 -8.57
N TRP A 23 -34.90 -62.39 -7.63
CA TRP A 23 -36.26 -62.79 -7.28
C TRP A 23 -37.20 -62.67 -8.48
N LEU A 24 -37.19 -61.56 -9.21
CA LEU A 24 -38.01 -61.35 -10.40
C LEU A 24 -37.65 -62.34 -11.52
N ALA A 25 -36.35 -62.59 -11.71
CA ALA A 25 -35.85 -63.53 -12.70
C ALA A 25 -36.37 -64.99 -12.40
N LEU A 26 -36.33 -65.43 -11.12
CA LEU A 26 -36.82 -66.73 -10.71
C LEU A 26 -38.33 -66.81 -10.81
N LEU A 27 -39.07 -65.76 -10.52
CA LEU A 27 -40.51 -65.67 -10.67
C LEU A 27 -40.99 -65.82 -12.12
N LEU A 28 -40.21 -65.21 -13.07
CA LEU A 28 -40.55 -65.21 -14.49
C LEU A 28 -39.93 -66.39 -15.27
N ALA A 29 -39.03 -67.18 -14.69
CA ALA A 29 -38.30 -68.24 -15.34
C ALA A 29 -39.23 -69.34 -15.96
N PRO A 30 -40.32 -69.81 -15.31
CA PRO A 30 -41.20 -70.80 -15.90
C PRO A 30 -41.93 -70.37 -17.16
N TYR A 31 -42.22 -69.04 -17.26
CA TYR A 31 -42.94 -68.45 -18.36
C TYR A 31 -42.00 -68.09 -19.51
N LEU A 32 -40.72 -67.87 -19.24
CA LEU A 32 -39.72 -67.58 -20.23
C LEU A 32 -39.20 -68.83 -20.94
N SER A 33 -39.23 -69.95 -20.30
CA SER A 33 -38.83 -71.25 -20.87
C SER A 33 -39.69 -71.67 -22.07
N SER A 34 -40.95 -71.21 -22.10
CA SER A 34 -41.91 -71.49 -23.20
C SER A 34 -41.85 -70.42 -24.30
N GLY A 35 -41.02 -69.37 -24.16
CA GLY A 35 -40.82 -68.34 -25.15
C GLY A 35 -41.35 -66.93 -24.74
N LEU A 36 -40.90 -65.90 -25.44
CA LEU A 36 -41.31 -64.51 -25.15
C LEU A 36 -42.82 -64.24 -25.29
N VAL A 37 -43.49 -64.95 -26.18
CA VAL A 37 -44.96 -64.85 -26.35
C VAL A 37 -45.72 -65.29 -25.14
N ASP A 38 -45.25 -66.35 -24.48
CA ASP A 38 -45.88 -66.91 -23.26
C ASP A 38 -45.63 -65.99 -22.07
N LEU A 39 -44.47 -65.39 -21.98
CA LEU A 39 -44.17 -64.33 -20.98
C LEU A 39 -45.14 -63.18 -21.09
N VAL A 40 -45.44 -62.67 -22.32
CA VAL A 40 -46.37 -61.57 -22.53
C VAL A 40 -47.82 -61.93 -22.21
N ARG A 41 -48.21 -63.15 -22.51
CA ARG A 41 -49.59 -63.64 -22.24
C ARG A 41 -49.83 -63.98 -20.76
N ASN A 42 -48.91 -64.70 -20.13
CA ASN A 42 -49.12 -65.38 -18.85
C ASN A 42 -48.23 -64.78 -17.75
N GLY A 43 -47.27 -63.89 -18.03
CA GLY A 43 -46.38 -63.32 -17.04
C GLY A 43 -47.09 -62.46 -15.97
N GLY A 44 -48.32 -62.01 -16.25
CA GLY A 44 -49.15 -61.32 -15.27
C GLY A 44 -49.58 -62.27 -14.12
N ALA A 45 -49.84 -63.56 -14.42
CA ALA A 45 -50.18 -64.52 -13.42
C ALA A 45 -49.06 -64.84 -12.41
N ALA A 46 -47.79 -64.62 -12.84
CA ALA A 46 -46.66 -64.75 -11.90
C ALA A 46 -46.68 -63.65 -10.80
N LEU A 47 -47.20 -62.46 -11.07
CA LEU A 47 -47.30 -61.36 -10.12
C LEU A 47 -48.47 -61.51 -9.15
N GLU A 48 -49.47 -62.36 -9.45
CA GLU A 48 -50.57 -62.69 -8.52
C GLU A 48 -50.12 -63.56 -7.32
N HIS A 49 -49.03 -64.35 -7.53
CA HIS A 49 -48.44 -65.16 -6.47
C HIS A 49 -46.92 -64.87 -6.30
N PRO A 50 -46.55 -63.74 -5.80
CA PRO A 50 -45.16 -63.22 -5.89
C PRO A 50 -44.14 -64.03 -5.07
N PHE A 51 -44.57 -64.89 -4.12
CA PHE A 51 -43.67 -65.71 -3.32
C PHE A 51 -43.64 -67.17 -3.77
N HIS A 52 -44.38 -67.54 -4.85
CA HIS A 52 -44.40 -68.92 -5.36
C HIS A 52 -43.36 -69.10 -6.46
N ILE A 53 -42.13 -69.45 -6.04
CA ILE A 53 -40.99 -69.63 -6.95
C ILE A 53 -40.96 -71.14 -7.36
N ILE A 54 -41.06 -71.39 -8.67
CA ILE A 54 -40.95 -72.76 -9.24
C ILE A 54 -39.60 -72.86 -9.94
N TRP A 55 -38.74 -73.75 -9.52
CA TRP A 55 -37.45 -74.01 -10.13
C TRP A 55 -37.63 -74.91 -11.38
N CYS A 56 -37.15 -74.40 -12.54
CA CYS A 56 -37.16 -75.11 -13.83
C CYS A 56 -35.73 -75.14 -14.41
N GLU A 57 -35.50 -75.98 -15.46
CA GLU A 57 -34.16 -76.13 -16.08
C GLU A 57 -33.58 -74.82 -16.58
N ASP A 58 -34.41 -73.88 -17.04
CA ASP A 58 -33.98 -72.58 -17.55
C ASP A 58 -33.91 -71.52 -16.48
N SER A 59 -34.20 -71.81 -15.20
CA SER A 59 -34.14 -70.82 -14.12
C SER A 59 -32.78 -70.18 -13.99
N LEU A 60 -31.69 -70.94 -14.13
CA LEU A 60 -30.33 -70.44 -14.04
C LEU A 60 -30.01 -69.52 -15.22
N LYS A 61 -30.43 -69.86 -16.44
CA LYS A 61 -30.23 -69.02 -17.64
C LYS A 61 -30.98 -67.71 -17.52
N THR A 62 -32.22 -67.73 -17.04
CA THR A 62 -33.03 -66.51 -16.84
C THR A 62 -32.41 -65.60 -15.80
N VAL A 63 -31.90 -66.08 -14.69
CA VAL A 63 -31.17 -65.29 -13.68
C VAL A 63 -29.94 -64.67 -14.28
N LEU A 64 -29.16 -65.44 -15.07
CA LEU A 64 -27.97 -64.89 -15.74
C LEU A 64 -28.29 -63.74 -16.72
N ILE A 65 -29.38 -63.89 -17.51
CA ILE A 65 -29.85 -62.88 -18.45
C ILE A 65 -30.27 -61.59 -17.69
N PHE A 66 -31.07 -61.75 -16.62
CA PHE A 66 -31.50 -60.58 -15.81
C PHE A 66 -30.36 -59.91 -15.09
N MET A 67 -29.40 -60.69 -14.58
CA MET A 67 -28.17 -60.12 -13.99
C MET A 67 -27.33 -59.38 -15.03
N LEU A 68 -27.22 -59.91 -16.26
CA LEU A 68 -26.55 -59.24 -17.35
C LEU A 68 -27.25 -57.92 -17.72
N CYS A 69 -28.59 -57.94 -17.85
CA CYS A 69 -29.38 -56.74 -18.10
C CYS A 69 -29.24 -55.71 -16.99
N TYR A 70 -29.27 -56.16 -15.72
CA TYR A 70 -29.04 -55.28 -14.58
C TYR A 70 -27.65 -54.67 -14.58
N GLY A 71 -26.61 -55.48 -14.83
CA GLY A 71 -25.22 -55.00 -14.95
C GLY A 71 -25.05 -54.00 -16.10
N LEU A 72 -25.66 -54.28 -17.28
CA LEU A 72 -25.67 -53.32 -18.38
C LEU A 72 -26.42 -52.03 -18.02
N GLY A 73 -27.55 -52.11 -17.33
CA GLY A 73 -28.29 -50.94 -16.84
C GLY A 73 -27.48 -50.10 -15.90
N ILE A 74 -26.78 -50.71 -14.94
CA ILE A 74 -25.83 -49.99 -14.07
C ILE A 74 -24.66 -49.42 -14.88
N GLY A 75 -24.11 -50.18 -15.82
CA GLY A 75 -23.03 -49.73 -16.69
C GLY A 75 -23.41 -48.48 -17.50
N VAL A 76 -24.61 -48.46 -18.09
CA VAL A 76 -25.16 -47.28 -18.78
C VAL A 76 -25.38 -46.15 -17.79
N TYR A 77 -25.94 -46.40 -16.61
CA TYR A 77 -26.12 -45.38 -15.57
C TYR A 77 -24.79 -44.75 -15.13
N LEU A 78 -23.76 -45.59 -14.93
CA LEU A 78 -22.42 -45.13 -14.55
C LEU A 78 -21.70 -44.38 -15.69
N SER A 79 -21.86 -44.86 -16.95
CA SER A 79 -21.24 -44.25 -18.12
C SER A 79 -21.88 -42.90 -18.52
N THR A 80 -23.16 -42.70 -18.14
CA THR A 80 -23.86 -41.43 -18.40
C THR A 80 -23.46 -40.40 -17.32
N ASP A 81 -22.18 -40.02 -17.34
CA ASP A 81 -21.66 -39.01 -16.40
C ASP A 81 -21.90 -37.61 -17.00
N ARG A 82 -23.06 -37.05 -16.68
CA ARG A 82 -23.36 -35.67 -16.99
C ARG A 82 -22.97 -34.82 -15.79
N ASN A 83 -21.91 -33.99 -15.95
CA ASN A 83 -21.50 -33.00 -14.95
C ASN A 83 -22.54 -31.88 -14.87
N TYR A 84 -23.69 -32.15 -14.22
CA TYR A 84 -24.68 -31.12 -13.97
C TYR A 84 -24.28 -30.29 -12.73
N ARG A 85 -23.95 -29.02 -12.93
CA ARG A 85 -23.91 -28.02 -11.86
C ARG A 85 -25.22 -27.23 -11.91
N ARG A 86 -26.29 -27.76 -11.35
CA ARG A 86 -27.61 -27.10 -11.39
C ARG A 86 -27.52 -25.68 -10.87
N ARG A 87 -27.95 -24.69 -11.68
CA ARG A 87 -27.88 -23.25 -11.45
C ARG A 87 -26.47 -22.67 -11.32
N GLU A 88 -25.48 -23.37 -11.79
CA GLU A 88 -24.09 -22.91 -11.88
C GLU A 88 -23.49 -23.27 -13.26
N GLU A 89 -24.32 -23.57 -14.25
CA GLU A 89 -23.89 -24.04 -15.58
C GLU A 89 -23.10 -22.98 -16.33
N HIS A 90 -23.48 -21.70 -16.18
CA HIS A 90 -22.87 -20.55 -16.84
C HIS A 90 -22.07 -19.64 -15.88
N GLY A 91 -22.19 -19.86 -14.56
CA GLY A 91 -21.47 -19.10 -13.55
C GLY A 91 -22.00 -19.37 -12.14
N SER A 92 -21.11 -19.30 -11.15
CA SER A 92 -21.41 -19.58 -9.75
C SER A 92 -21.32 -18.35 -8.84
N ALA A 93 -21.22 -17.15 -9.43
CA ALA A 93 -21.14 -15.91 -8.67
C ALA A 93 -22.41 -15.69 -7.84
N LYS A 94 -22.22 -15.26 -6.60
CA LYS A 94 -23.30 -14.93 -5.64
C LYS A 94 -22.76 -13.91 -4.66
N TRP A 95 -23.62 -13.08 -4.12
CA TRP A 95 -23.27 -12.18 -3.02
C TRP A 95 -22.85 -12.95 -1.78
N GLY A 96 -21.80 -12.47 -1.12
CA GLY A 96 -21.34 -12.94 0.18
C GLY A 96 -22.16 -12.34 1.34
N ASP A 97 -22.00 -12.93 2.52
CA ASP A 97 -22.60 -12.42 3.76
C ASP A 97 -21.54 -11.68 4.59
N PRO A 98 -21.70 -10.37 4.87
CA PRO A 98 -20.81 -9.58 5.72
C PRO A 98 -20.57 -10.22 7.08
N LYS A 99 -21.62 -10.79 7.70
CA LYS A 99 -21.52 -11.43 9.01
C LYS A 99 -20.65 -12.68 8.99
N ALA A 100 -20.67 -13.44 7.88
CA ALA A 100 -19.82 -14.61 7.73
C ALA A 100 -18.34 -14.22 7.62
N ILE A 101 -18.03 -13.14 6.90
CA ILE A 101 -16.68 -12.59 6.78
C ILE A 101 -16.18 -12.12 8.14
N ASN A 102 -16.98 -11.33 8.86
CA ASN A 102 -16.62 -10.86 10.20
C ASN A 102 -16.36 -12.03 11.17
N ARG A 103 -17.24 -13.02 11.20
CA ARG A 103 -17.05 -14.19 12.08
C ARG A 103 -15.72 -14.90 11.82
N LYS A 104 -15.26 -14.88 10.58
CA LYS A 104 -14.04 -15.57 10.15
C LYS A 104 -12.77 -14.75 10.35
N TYR A 105 -12.83 -13.42 10.16
CA TYR A 105 -11.66 -12.59 10.04
C TYR A 105 -11.58 -11.41 11.02
N SER A 106 -12.66 -11.02 11.68
CA SER A 106 -12.58 -9.96 12.67
C SER A 106 -12.02 -10.47 14.00
N ASP A 107 -11.33 -9.58 14.71
CA ASP A 107 -10.96 -9.78 16.09
C ASP A 107 -12.14 -9.39 17.01
N LYS A 108 -12.14 -9.93 18.24
CA LYS A 108 -13.19 -9.65 19.24
C LYS A 108 -13.12 -8.19 19.73
N GLU A 109 -11.92 -7.67 19.81
CA GLU A 109 -11.67 -6.26 20.16
C GLU A 109 -11.93 -5.39 18.92
N PRO A 110 -12.91 -4.47 18.95
CA PRO A 110 -13.20 -3.62 17.78
C PRO A 110 -12.00 -2.79 17.33
N SER A 111 -11.21 -2.27 18.29
CA SER A 111 -10.01 -1.47 18.03
C SER A 111 -8.88 -2.26 17.37
N ALA A 112 -8.87 -3.61 17.49
CA ALA A 112 -7.87 -4.48 16.86
C ALA A 112 -8.21 -4.84 15.40
N ASN A 113 -9.16 -4.14 14.78
CA ASN A 113 -9.61 -4.40 13.43
C ASN A 113 -9.33 -3.22 12.50
N LYS A 114 -9.17 -3.53 11.22
CA LYS A 114 -9.23 -2.60 10.10
C LYS A 114 -10.66 -2.55 9.56
N ILE A 115 -11.22 -1.35 9.45
CA ILE A 115 -12.58 -1.10 8.97
C ILE A 115 -12.56 -1.10 7.43
N LEU A 116 -13.42 -1.89 6.80
CA LEU A 116 -13.59 -1.91 5.35
C LEU A 116 -14.93 -1.34 4.90
N THR A 117 -16.02 -1.75 5.55
CA THR A 117 -17.38 -1.27 5.30
C THR A 117 -18.15 -1.14 6.61
N GLN A 118 -19.42 -0.76 6.58
CA GLN A 118 -20.22 -0.62 7.80
C GLN A 118 -20.30 -1.92 8.62
N ASN A 119 -20.35 -3.07 7.94
CA ASN A 119 -20.54 -4.37 8.58
C ASN A 119 -19.37 -5.33 8.41
N VAL A 120 -18.28 -4.91 7.77
CA VAL A 120 -17.08 -5.75 7.56
C VAL A 120 -15.84 -5.07 8.09
N ALA A 121 -15.16 -5.76 9.00
CA ALA A 121 -13.85 -5.41 9.51
C ALA A 121 -12.95 -6.64 9.55
N ILE A 122 -11.64 -6.47 9.45
CA ILE A 122 -10.65 -7.55 9.45
C ILE A 122 -9.61 -7.27 10.53
N GLY A 123 -9.34 -8.27 11.37
CA GLY A 123 -8.35 -8.20 12.44
C GLY A 123 -6.93 -7.97 11.91
N LEU A 124 -6.15 -7.20 12.66
CA LEU A 124 -4.77 -6.82 12.31
C LEU A 124 -3.79 -7.99 12.38
N ASP A 125 -4.12 -9.11 13.03
CA ASP A 125 -3.25 -10.28 13.06
C ASP A 125 -3.27 -11.05 11.72
N GLY A 126 -2.41 -10.64 10.79
CA GLY A 126 -2.25 -11.27 9.48
C GLY A 126 -1.77 -12.73 9.52
N ARG A 127 -1.21 -13.20 10.64
CA ARG A 127 -0.81 -14.62 10.81
C ARG A 127 -2.01 -15.50 11.11
N LYS A 128 -2.87 -15.05 12.02
CA LYS A 128 -4.12 -15.76 12.40
C LYS A 128 -4.98 -15.99 11.17
N HIS A 129 -5.10 -15.02 10.31
CA HIS A 129 -5.98 -15.07 9.14
C HIS A 129 -5.27 -15.46 7.83
N ARG A 130 -3.94 -15.59 7.85
CA ARG A 130 -3.08 -15.88 6.69
C ARG A 130 -3.31 -14.92 5.51
N ARG A 131 -3.53 -13.64 5.84
CA ARG A 131 -3.78 -12.55 4.89
C ARG A 131 -2.75 -11.46 5.04
N ASN A 132 -2.49 -10.74 3.96
CA ASN A 132 -1.88 -9.43 4.10
C ASN A 132 -2.98 -8.41 4.46
N LEU A 133 -2.58 -7.24 4.93
CA LEU A 133 -3.49 -6.16 5.29
C LEU A 133 -3.43 -5.02 4.25
N ASN A 134 -2.90 -5.30 3.05
CA ASN A 134 -2.87 -4.34 1.96
C ASN A 134 -4.26 -4.23 1.34
N VAL A 135 -4.72 -3.01 1.17
CA VAL A 135 -6.04 -2.70 0.59
C VAL A 135 -5.87 -1.80 -0.62
N LEU A 136 -6.56 -2.13 -1.69
CA LEU A 136 -6.77 -1.21 -2.80
C LEU A 136 -8.16 -0.59 -2.68
N VAL A 137 -8.22 0.72 -2.51
CA VAL A 137 -9.46 1.51 -2.43
C VAL A 137 -9.61 2.33 -3.70
N VAL A 138 -10.69 2.10 -4.42
CA VAL A 138 -11.00 2.81 -5.67
C VAL A 138 -12.30 3.58 -5.52
N GLY A 139 -12.24 4.88 -5.76
CA GLY A 139 -13.43 5.73 -5.70
C GLY A 139 -13.22 7.07 -6.38
N GLY A 140 -14.14 7.48 -7.23
CA GLY A 140 -14.09 8.76 -7.93
C GLY A 140 -14.05 9.97 -6.97
N SER A 141 -13.91 11.15 -7.53
CA SER A 141 -14.03 12.39 -6.74
C SER A 141 -15.42 12.45 -6.09
N GLY A 142 -15.48 12.79 -4.79
CA GLY A 142 -16.72 12.81 -4.03
C GLY A 142 -17.27 11.43 -3.60
N ALA A 143 -16.63 10.31 -3.97
CA ALA A 143 -17.03 8.98 -3.51
C ALA A 143 -16.81 8.75 -2.00
N GLY A 144 -16.08 9.66 -1.33
CA GLY A 144 -15.86 9.64 0.11
C GLY A 144 -14.74 8.71 0.57
N LYS A 145 -13.69 8.51 -0.25
CA LYS A 145 -12.50 7.69 0.08
C LYS A 145 -11.93 8.04 1.45
N THR A 146 -11.64 9.31 1.66
CA THR A 146 -11.09 9.82 2.92
C THR A 146 -12.07 9.66 4.07
N ARG A 147 -13.35 10.05 3.87
CA ARG A 147 -14.39 10.05 4.91
C ARG A 147 -14.82 8.65 5.35
N PHE A 148 -15.02 7.73 4.39
CA PHE A 148 -15.62 6.42 4.69
C PHE A 148 -14.57 5.32 4.89
N TYR A 149 -13.28 5.58 4.53
CA TYR A 149 -12.23 4.58 4.67
C TYR A 149 -10.99 5.09 5.39
N ALA A 150 -10.31 6.16 4.91
CA ALA A 150 -9.04 6.59 5.49
C ALA A 150 -9.19 7.05 6.94
N LYS A 151 -10.04 8.07 7.20
CA LYS A 151 -10.28 8.60 8.53
C LYS A 151 -10.74 7.55 9.54
N PRO A 152 -11.73 6.67 9.27
CA PRO A 152 -12.14 5.65 10.24
C PRO A 152 -11.01 4.72 10.67
N ASN A 153 -10.10 4.36 9.76
CA ASN A 153 -8.95 3.52 10.08
C ASN A 153 -7.87 4.25 10.89
N ILE A 154 -7.64 5.53 10.61
CA ILE A 154 -6.76 6.39 11.41
C ILE A 154 -7.33 6.59 12.81
N MET A 155 -8.64 6.80 12.91
CA MET A 155 -9.35 6.99 14.19
C MET A 155 -9.31 5.77 15.11
N ASN A 156 -9.03 4.57 14.60
CA ASN A 156 -8.81 3.38 15.43
C ASN A 156 -7.55 3.50 16.31
N ALA A 157 -6.57 4.32 15.94
CA ALA A 157 -5.33 4.59 16.67
C ALA A 157 -4.63 3.30 17.16
N ASN A 158 -4.59 2.27 16.31
CA ASN A 158 -4.16 0.92 16.65
C ASN A 158 -2.82 0.49 16.03
N THR A 159 -2.27 1.28 15.11
CA THR A 159 -1.00 1.04 14.41
C THR A 159 -0.17 2.30 14.38
N SER A 160 1.14 2.22 14.16
CA SER A 160 1.88 3.41 13.68
C SER A 160 1.40 3.76 12.28
N LEU A 161 1.33 5.03 11.96
CA LEU A 161 0.69 5.55 10.77
C LEU A 161 1.66 6.37 9.92
N ILE A 162 1.62 6.16 8.60
CA ILE A 162 2.25 7.05 7.62
C ILE A 162 1.13 7.49 6.68
N VAL A 163 0.77 8.76 6.75
CA VAL A 163 -0.40 9.30 6.05
C VAL A 163 0.05 10.29 4.98
N LEU A 164 -0.29 10.01 3.74
CA LEU A 164 -0.23 11.00 2.68
C LEU A 164 -1.52 11.82 2.73
N ASP A 165 -1.39 13.09 3.04
CA ASP A 165 -2.53 13.98 3.30
C ASP A 165 -2.52 15.15 2.31
N CYS A 166 -3.39 15.07 1.31
CA CYS A 166 -3.61 16.18 0.40
C CYS A 166 -4.40 17.29 1.11
N LYS A 167 -3.83 18.48 1.23
CA LYS A 167 -4.38 19.68 1.90
C LYS A 167 -4.31 19.70 3.44
N GLY A 168 -3.78 18.71 4.11
CA GLY A 168 -3.73 18.64 5.57
C GLY A 168 -5.10 18.44 6.25
N GLU A 169 -6.11 17.95 5.50
CA GLU A 169 -7.45 17.74 6.06
C GLU A 169 -7.47 16.61 7.07
N ILE A 170 -6.75 15.51 6.80
CA ILE A 170 -6.73 14.35 7.67
C ILE A 170 -6.01 14.69 8.97
N LEU A 171 -4.86 15.35 8.91
CA LEU A 171 -4.11 15.82 10.07
C LEU A 171 -4.96 16.74 10.94
N ARG A 172 -5.54 17.77 10.34
CA ARG A 172 -6.40 18.74 11.04
C ARG A 172 -7.56 18.07 11.76
N ASP A 173 -8.16 17.05 11.12
CA ASP A 173 -9.37 16.42 11.64
C ASP A 173 -9.09 15.31 12.66
N THR A 174 -7.92 14.65 12.59
CA THR A 174 -7.61 13.47 13.41
C THR A 174 -6.40 13.63 14.32
N GLY A 175 -5.61 14.69 14.15
CA GLY A 175 -4.37 14.91 14.91
C GLY A 175 -4.60 14.97 16.41
N GLY A 176 -5.62 15.70 16.89
CA GLY A 176 -5.95 15.78 18.32
C GLY A 176 -6.35 14.42 18.93
N LEU A 177 -7.02 13.56 18.15
CA LEU A 177 -7.32 12.20 18.59
C LEU A 177 -6.04 11.37 18.75
N LEU A 178 -5.12 11.47 17.78
CA LEU A 178 -3.85 10.72 17.83
C LEU A 178 -2.97 11.19 18.98
N GLU A 179 -2.87 12.49 19.21
CA GLU A 179 -2.17 13.08 20.34
C GLU A 179 -2.76 12.58 21.68
N ALA A 180 -4.07 12.65 21.84
CA ALA A 180 -4.77 12.11 23.02
C ALA A 180 -4.59 10.60 23.19
N SER A 181 -4.29 9.87 22.10
CA SER A 181 -3.98 8.43 22.10
C SER A 181 -2.50 8.11 22.33
N GLY A 182 -1.66 9.12 22.63
CA GLY A 182 -0.24 8.98 22.96
C GLY A 182 0.67 8.76 21.75
N TYR A 183 0.28 9.24 20.56
CA TYR A 183 1.13 9.19 19.37
C TYR A 183 2.16 10.31 19.40
N ASN A 184 3.38 9.98 18.95
CA ASN A 184 4.34 10.97 18.49
C ASN A 184 3.96 11.41 17.08
N ILE A 185 3.50 12.66 16.92
CA ILE A 185 3.05 13.19 15.63
C ILE A 185 4.21 13.94 14.98
N LYS A 186 4.58 13.52 13.77
CA LYS A 186 5.59 14.17 12.92
C LYS A 186 4.90 14.61 11.63
N VAL A 187 5.21 15.82 11.17
CA VAL A 187 4.56 16.40 9.99
C VAL A 187 5.60 16.94 9.05
N LEU A 188 5.62 16.43 7.83
CA LEU A 188 6.32 17.03 6.70
C LEU A 188 5.29 17.86 5.92
N ASP A 189 5.29 19.18 6.11
CA ASP A 189 4.32 20.09 5.50
C ASP A 189 4.94 20.84 4.31
N LEU A 190 4.58 20.41 3.10
CA LEU A 190 5.02 21.08 1.87
C LEU A 190 4.11 22.25 1.44
N ILE A 191 3.02 22.49 2.17
CA ILE A 191 2.16 23.68 1.98
C ILE A 191 2.72 24.84 2.80
N ASN A 192 3.02 24.60 4.08
CA ASN A 192 3.58 25.56 5.03
C ASN A 192 4.90 25.04 5.57
N MET A 193 5.96 25.10 4.76
CA MET A 193 7.27 24.55 5.12
C MET A 193 7.85 25.12 6.43
N GLU A 194 7.45 26.34 6.82
CA GLU A 194 7.86 26.96 8.08
C GLU A 194 7.31 26.27 9.32
N LYS A 195 6.20 25.52 9.17
CA LYS A 195 5.58 24.74 10.25
C LYS A 195 5.91 23.26 10.18
N SER A 196 6.70 22.86 9.18
CA SER A 196 7.12 21.48 9.00
C SER A 196 8.17 21.08 10.03
N HIS A 197 8.15 19.82 10.45
CA HIS A 197 9.36 19.22 11.02
C HIS A 197 10.43 19.14 9.94
N CYS A 198 11.68 19.28 10.36
CA CYS A 198 12.83 19.14 9.49
C CYS A 198 13.05 17.67 9.12
N TYR A 199 13.43 17.45 7.87
CA TYR A 199 13.74 16.12 7.33
C TYR A 199 15.07 16.21 6.55
N ASN A 200 16.13 15.66 7.15
CA ASN A 200 17.43 15.57 6.50
C ASN A 200 17.65 14.16 5.95
N PRO A 201 17.67 13.97 4.61
CA PRO A 201 17.89 12.65 4.03
C PRO A 201 19.26 12.03 4.36
N PHE A 202 20.27 12.83 4.74
CA PHE A 202 21.61 12.31 5.08
C PHE A 202 21.61 11.49 6.37
N ASP A 203 20.76 11.81 7.34
CA ASP A 203 20.65 11.10 8.62
C ASP A 203 20.24 9.63 8.47
N TYR A 204 19.72 9.25 7.31
CA TYR A 204 19.25 7.89 7.01
C TYR A 204 20.17 7.11 6.07
N LEU A 205 21.37 7.63 5.78
CA LEU A 205 22.37 6.98 4.96
C LEU A 205 23.29 6.13 5.85
N ARG A 206 23.27 4.82 5.67
CA ARG A 206 24.06 3.86 6.46
C ARG A 206 25.22 3.26 5.69
N ASN A 207 25.15 3.26 4.39
CA ASN A 207 26.12 2.63 3.51
C ASN A 207 26.04 3.19 2.07
N ASP A 208 27.03 2.82 1.26
CA ASP A 208 27.15 3.25 -0.13
C ASP A 208 25.89 3.01 -0.97
N ASN A 209 25.18 1.90 -0.72
CA ASN A 209 23.96 1.58 -1.47
C ASN A 209 22.82 2.55 -1.15
N ASP A 210 22.73 3.01 0.10
CA ASP A 210 21.70 3.98 0.49
C ASP A 210 21.95 5.33 -0.17
N ILE A 211 23.23 5.75 -0.29
CA ILE A 211 23.64 6.96 -1.03
C ILE A 211 23.26 6.84 -2.52
N GLN A 212 23.58 5.71 -3.14
CA GLN A 212 23.22 5.46 -4.54
C GLN A 212 21.70 5.52 -4.78
N ARG A 213 20.93 4.93 -3.87
CA ARG A 213 19.46 4.96 -3.94
C ARG A 213 18.89 6.36 -3.76
N LEU A 214 19.43 7.13 -2.80
CA LEU A 214 19.01 8.52 -2.58
C LEU A 214 19.21 9.35 -3.85
N VAL A 215 20.41 9.32 -4.43
CA VAL A 215 20.73 10.07 -5.64
C VAL A 215 19.89 9.61 -6.84
N THR A 216 19.75 8.31 -7.04
CA THR A 216 18.92 7.77 -8.12
C THR A 216 17.45 8.19 -7.98
N ASN A 217 16.92 8.11 -6.75
CA ASN A 217 15.55 8.50 -6.46
C ASN A 217 15.33 10.02 -6.70
N LEU A 218 16.26 10.85 -6.26
CA LEU A 218 16.22 12.30 -6.47
C LEU A 218 16.17 12.65 -7.96
N PHE A 219 17.06 12.08 -8.77
CA PHE A 219 17.08 12.33 -10.21
C PHE A 219 15.80 11.88 -10.89
N LYS A 220 15.30 10.69 -10.54
CA LYS A 220 14.04 10.17 -11.08
C LYS A 220 12.86 11.09 -10.77
N ASN A 221 12.79 11.60 -9.56
CA ASN A 221 11.68 12.42 -9.09
C ASN A 221 11.76 13.90 -9.50
N THR A 222 12.96 14.37 -9.88
CA THR A 222 13.17 15.72 -10.42
C THR A 222 13.19 15.76 -11.95
N THR A 223 13.06 14.61 -12.63
CA THR A 223 12.93 14.56 -14.09
C THR A 223 11.55 15.09 -14.52
N PRO A 224 11.48 16.13 -15.38
CA PRO A 224 10.21 16.65 -15.85
C PRO A 224 9.39 15.56 -16.57
N LYS A 225 8.10 15.46 -16.25
CA LYS A 225 7.19 14.50 -16.90
C LYS A 225 7.12 14.80 -18.40
N GLY A 226 7.43 13.80 -19.24
CA GLY A 226 7.42 13.94 -20.69
C GLY A 226 8.75 14.40 -21.32
N ALA A 227 9.72 14.84 -20.55
CA ALA A 227 11.08 15.02 -21.01
C ALA A 227 11.79 13.66 -20.93
N GLN A 228 11.64 12.84 -21.97
CA GLN A 228 12.68 11.84 -22.21
C GLN A 228 13.91 12.63 -22.60
N SER A 229 14.94 12.63 -21.75
CA SER A 229 16.25 13.15 -22.09
C SER A 229 16.64 12.54 -23.42
N GLN A 230 16.80 13.36 -24.46
CA GLN A 230 17.23 12.87 -25.77
C GLN A 230 18.60 12.21 -25.69
N ASP A 231 19.37 12.55 -24.63
CA ASP A 231 20.67 11.98 -24.32
C ASP A 231 20.79 11.70 -22.80
N PRO A 232 20.76 10.43 -22.38
CA PRO A 232 20.91 10.03 -20.97
C PRO A 232 22.28 10.41 -20.38
N PHE A 233 23.26 10.76 -21.21
CA PHE A 233 24.64 11.09 -20.80
C PHE A 233 24.67 12.22 -19.76
N TRP A 234 23.91 13.30 -19.99
CA TRP A 234 23.91 14.47 -19.13
C TRP A 234 23.40 14.18 -17.72
N ASP A 235 22.30 13.43 -17.64
CA ASP A 235 21.74 13.01 -16.35
C ASP A 235 22.69 12.06 -15.60
N GLN A 236 23.30 11.10 -16.30
CA GLN A 236 24.27 10.17 -15.70
C GLN A 236 25.52 10.88 -15.21
N ALA A 237 26.04 11.83 -16.01
CA ALA A 237 27.21 12.60 -15.61
C ALA A 237 26.93 13.54 -14.42
N ALA A 238 25.73 14.15 -14.39
CA ALA A 238 25.29 14.97 -13.25
C ALA A 238 25.10 14.10 -11.99
N GLN A 239 24.58 12.86 -12.12
CA GLN A 239 24.51 11.90 -11.03
C GLN A 239 25.90 11.54 -10.48
N MET A 240 26.89 11.36 -11.34
CA MET A 240 28.27 11.08 -10.90
C MET A 240 28.83 12.22 -10.05
N LEU A 241 28.62 13.48 -10.47
CA LEU A 241 29.02 14.63 -9.67
C LEU A 241 28.30 14.66 -8.33
N LEU A 242 26.98 14.49 -8.31
CA LEU A 242 26.22 14.48 -7.05
C LEU A 242 26.66 13.34 -6.13
N LEU A 243 26.91 12.14 -6.67
CA LEU A 243 27.45 11.02 -5.89
C LEU A 243 28.78 11.37 -5.26
N ALA A 244 29.71 12.01 -6.01
CA ALA A 244 31.00 12.45 -5.46
C ALA A 244 30.81 13.38 -4.25
N LEU A 245 29.89 14.37 -4.37
CA LEU A 245 29.63 15.35 -3.31
C LEU A 245 28.98 14.70 -2.09
N VAL A 246 27.95 13.86 -2.30
CA VAL A 246 27.24 13.18 -1.20
C VAL A 246 28.15 12.19 -0.48
N PHE A 247 28.97 11.41 -1.21
CA PHE A 247 29.97 10.54 -0.60
C PHE A 247 31.01 11.31 0.20
N TYR A 248 31.49 12.46 -0.33
CA TYR A 248 32.40 13.32 0.40
C TYR A 248 31.78 13.80 1.72
N LEU A 249 30.57 14.39 1.67
CA LEU A 249 29.90 14.88 2.87
C LEU A 249 29.63 13.77 3.88
N HIS A 250 29.20 12.60 3.42
CA HIS A 250 28.86 11.49 4.32
C HIS A 250 30.07 10.92 5.08
N TYR A 251 31.24 10.88 4.45
CA TYR A 251 32.42 10.26 5.07
C TYR A 251 33.42 11.23 5.69
N GLU A 252 33.51 12.45 5.16
CA GLU A 252 34.57 13.40 5.51
C GLU A 252 34.07 14.66 6.23
N ALA A 253 32.78 15.01 6.06
CA ALA A 253 32.24 16.22 6.66
C ALA A 253 31.65 15.94 8.07
N PRO A 254 31.67 16.93 8.98
CA PRO A 254 30.96 16.87 10.24
C PRO A 254 29.44 16.73 10.01
N GLU A 255 28.73 16.16 11.00
CA GLU A 255 27.28 15.85 10.87
C GLU A 255 26.44 17.07 10.52
N GLU A 256 26.79 18.26 11.03
CA GLU A 256 26.08 19.52 10.76
C GLU A 256 26.16 19.95 9.30
N GLU A 257 27.18 19.51 8.55
CA GLU A 257 27.39 19.80 7.15
C GLU A 257 26.83 18.72 6.21
N GLN A 258 26.38 17.59 6.75
CA GLN A 258 25.81 16.49 5.98
C GLN A 258 24.36 16.78 5.59
N ASN A 259 24.15 17.67 4.61
CA ASN A 259 22.82 18.10 4.15
C ASN A 259 22.84 18.64 2.71
N PHE A 260 21.66 18.83 2.12
CA PHE A 260 21.54 19.38 0.76
C PHE A 260 21.95 20.85 0.62
N PRO A 261 21.72 21.76 1.58
CA PRO A 261 22.31 23.10 1.53
C PRO A 261 23.82 23.09 1.34
N MET A 262 24.55 22.21 2.02
CA MET A 262 26.00 22.06 1.85
C MET A 262 26.37 21.49 0.47
N VAL A 263 25.59 20.55 -0.07
CA VAL A 263 25.77 20.10 -1.47
C VAL A 263 25.70 21.29 -2.43
N MET A 264 24.74 22.21 -2.23
CA MET A 264 24.62 23.40 -3.07
C MET A 264 25.81 24.36 -2.93
N GLU A 265 26.35 24.53 -1.73
CA GLU A 265 27.57 25.31 -1.51
C GLU A 265 28.80 24.67 -2.20
N MET A 266 28.95 23.35 -2.10
CA MET A 266 30.04 22.63 -2.80
C MET A 266 29.92 22.78 -4.33
N ILE A 267 28.71 22.74 -4.89
CA ILE A 267 28.52 22.98 -6.34
C ILE A 267 28.92 24.40 -6.71
N ARG A 268 28.58 25.41 -5.89
CA ARG A 268 28.99 26.79 -6.11
C ARG A 268 30.52 26.96 -6.01
N ALA A 269 31.15 26.27 -5.05
CA ALA A 269 32.60 26.24 -4.90
C ALA A 269 33.34 25.56 -6.06
N GLY A 270 32.60 24.72 -6.83
CA GLY A 270 33.12 23.97 -7.98
C GLY A 270 33.06 24.73 -9.31
N GLU A 271 33.16 26.06 -9.34
CA GLU A 271 33.07 26.86 -10.57
C GLU A 271 34.05 26.32 -11.65
N VAL A 272 33.54 26.13 -12.87
CA VAL A 272 34.34 25.69 -14.03
C VAL A 272 34.55 26.91 -14.97
N ARG A 273 35.82 27.18 -15.32
CA ARG A 273 36.19 28.19 -16.32
C ARG A 273 36.44 27.49 -17.66
N GLU A 274 35.69 27.91 -18.68
CA GLU A 274 35.81 27.31 -20.03
C GLU A 274 37.09 27.70 -20.75
N ASP A 275 37.66 28.89 -20.38
CA ASP A 275 38.80 29.50 -21.05
C ASP A 275 40.16 29.09 -20.44
N ASP A 276 40.15 28.36 -19.31
CA ASP A 276 41.35 27.98 -18.57
C ASP A 276 41.23 26.56 -18.03
N ASP A 277 41.72 25.59 -18.79
CA ASP A 277 41.74 24.15 -18.39
C ASP A 277 42.68 23.90 -17.19
N ALA A 278 43.57 24.81 -16.85
CA ALA A 278 44.46 24.70 -15.69
C ALA A 278 43.84 25.29 -14.42
N TYR A 279 42.67 25.94 -14.51
CA TYR A 279 41.99 26.49 -13.35
C TYR A 279 41.56 25.38 -12.38
N ARG A 280 41.88 25.58 -11.13
CA ARG A 280 41.46 24.72 -10.01
C ARG A 280 40.48 25.51 -9.13
N SER A 281 39.30 24.98 -9.01
CA SER A 281 38.28 25.53 -8.11
C SER A 281 38.56 25.12 -6.64
N PRO A 282 37.97 25.83 -5.65
CA PRO A 282 38.07 25.39 -4.25
C PRO A 282 37.57 23.94 -4.06
N LEU A 283 36.58 23.49 -4.84
CA LEU A 283 36.12 22.09 -4.82
C LEU A 283 37.21 21.14 -5.33
N ASP A 284 37.95 21.51 -6.40
CA ASP A 284 39.08 20.68 -6.88
C ASP A 284 40.16 20.55 -5.80
N GLU A 285 40.50 21.66 -5.12
CA GLU A 285 41.47 21.61 -4.02
C GLU A 285 41.03 20.73 -2.86
N LEU A 286 39.74 20.71 -2.57
CA LEU A 286 39.16 19.84 -1.53
C LEU A 286 39.35 18.36 -1.88
N PHE A 287 39.04 17.97 -3.12
CA PHE A 287 39.25 16.60 -3.60
C PHE A 287 40.73 16.24 -3.77
N ASP A 288 41.60 17.18 -4.12
CA ASP A 288 43.06 16.97 -4.16
C ASP A 288 43.61 16.65 -2.75
N ARG A 289 43.12 17.33 -1.70
CA ARG A 289 43.49 17.01 -0.31
C ARG A 289 43.02 15.60 0.08
N LEU A 290 41.79 15.24 -0.30
CA LEU A 290 41.28 13.88 -0.05
C LEU A 290 42.12 12.84 -0.77
N GLU A 291 42.57 13.12 -2.01
CA GLU A 291 43.42 12.21 -2.77
C GLU A 291 44.80 11.98 -2.10
N MET A 292 45.32 13.01 -1.42
CA MET A 292 46.56 12.87 -0.64
C MET A 292 46.37 12.04 0.63
N GLN A 293 45.17 12.05 1.21
CA GLN A 293 44.85 11.32 2.45
C GLN A 293 44.45 9.85 2.16
N ASP A 294 43.49 9.67 1.27
CA ASP A 294 42.98 8.35 0.85
C ASP A 294 42.76 8.30 -0.68
N PRO A 295 43.78 7.86 -1.45
CA PRO A 295 43.73 7.78 -2.92
C PRO A 295 42.63 6.84 -3.46
N GLU A 296 42.14 5.91 -2.64
CA GLU A 296 41.12 4.91 -3.01
C GLU A 296 39.68 5.29 -2.56
N HIS A 297 39.53 6.44 -1.93
CA HIS A 297 38.25 6.91 -1.42
C HIS A 297 37.17 6.91 -2.51
N ILE A 298 35.96 6.44 -2.15
CA ILE A 298 34.86 6.25 -3.12
C ILE A 298 34.45 7.58 -3.78
N ALA A 299 34.42 8.68 -3.04
CA ALA A 299 34.09 10.01 -3.58
C ALA A 299 35.03 10.41 -4.71
N LEU A 300 36.35 10.11 -4.58
CA LEU A 300 37.34 10.39 -5.61
C LEU A 300 37.09 9.62 -6.90
N LYS A 301 36.63 8.37 -6.82
CA LYS A 301 36.33 7.56 -8.01
C LYS A 301 35.25 8.23 -8.87
N TYR A 302 34.20 8.75 -8.22
CA TYR A 302 33.16 9.49 -8.92
C TYR A 302 33.60 10.87 -9.39
N TYR A 303 34.40 11.59 -8.57
CA TYR A 303 34.89 12.91 -8.93
C TYR A 303 35.85 12.87 -10.11
N ARG A 304 36.80 11.91 -10.14
CA ARG A 304 37.72 11.69 -11.27
C ARG A 304 36.97 11.40 -12.56
N ASN A 305 35.89 10.58 -12.50
CA ASN A 305 35.05 10.31 -13.66
C ASN A 305 34.39 11.59 -14.18
N TYR A 306 33.86 12.43 -13.30
CA TYR A 306 33.32 13.74 -13.66
C TYR A 306 34.41 14.61 -14.30
N ARG A 307 35.58 14.77 -13.67
CA ARG A 307 36.68 15.64 -14.13
C ARG A 307 37.34 15.18 -15.44
N SER A 308 37.08 13.99 -15.92
CA SER A 308 37.61 13.48 -17.20
C SER A 308 37.05 14.22 -18.43
N GLY A 309 36.00 15.03 -18.27
CA GLY A 309 35.40 15.82 -19.33
C GLY A 309 36.19 17.10 -19.66
N SER A 310 35.94 17.70 -20.84
CA SER A 310 36.45 19.04 -21.20
C SER A 310 35.73 20.13 -20.41
N GLY A 311 36.33 21.32 -20.25
CA GLY A 311 35.74 22.44 -19.50
C GLY A 311 34.30 22.78 -19.88
N LYS A 312 33.96 22.81 -21.20
CA LYS A 312 32.59 23.02 -21.68
C LYS A 312 31.63 21.88 -21.24
N THR A 313 32.10 20.65 -21.28
CA THR A 313 31.32 19.47 -20.83
C THR A 313 31.08 19.56 -19.33
N LEU A 314 32.10 19.84 -18.53
CA LEU A 314 31.98 19.98 -17.08
C LEU A 314 30.97 21.04 -16.67
N LYS A 315 31.01 22.22 -17.34
CA LYS A 315 30.05 23.30 -17.09
C LYS A 315 28.62 22.89 -17.43
N SER A 316 28.41 22.17 -18.54
CA SER A 316 27.11 21.67 -18.92
C SER A 316 26.58 20.64 -17.90
N ILE A 317 27.46 19.77 -17.36
CA ILE A 317 27.11 18.80 -16.30
C ILE A 317 26.70 19.55 -15.02
N GLN A 318 27.44 20.58 -14.60
CA GLN A 318 27.09 21.38 -13.44
C GLN A 318 25.74 22.09 -13.62
N ILE A 319 25.49 22.71 -14.78
CA ILE A 319 24.19 23.35 -15.08
C ILE A 319 23.07 22.33 -14.99
N THR A 320 23.27 21.12 -15.50
CA THR A 320 22.28 20.03 -15.39
C THR A 320 22.01 19.68 -13.94
N LEU A 321 23.05 19.52 -13.11
CA LEU A 321 22.91 19.22 -11.69
C LEU A 321 22.20 20.37 -10.94
N VAL A 322 22.62 21.61 -11.16
CA VAL A 322 21.99 22.80 -10.55
C VAL A 322 20.50 22.87 -10.92
N SER A 323 20.16 22.60 -12.19
CA SER A 323 18.75 22.57 -12.62
C SER A 323 17.92 21.51 -11.89
N ARG A 324 18.53 20.35 -11.54
CA ARG A 324 17.86 19.30 -10.76
C ARG A 324 17.66 19.68 -9.29
N LEU A 325 18.60 20.44 -8.74
CA LEU A 325 18.65 20.83 -7.33
C LEU A 325 18.21 22.28 -7.07
N GLU A 326 17.76 23.02 -8.10
CA GLU A 326 17.45 24.46 -8.00
C GLU A 326 16.53 24.83 -6.83
N LYS A 327 15.60 23.91 -6.49
CA LYS A 327 14.62 24.10 -5.44
C LYS A 327 15.23 24.18 -4.04
N PHE A 328 16.38 23.54 -3.83
CA PHE A 328 17.13 23.65 -2.57
C PHE A 328 17.77 25.03 -2.35
N ASN A 329 17.71 25.94 -3.35
CA ASN A 329 18.05 27.35 -3.17
C ASN A 329 16.95 28.13 -2.44
N LEU A 330 15.73 27.58 -2.32
CA LEU A 330 14.67 28.22 -1.55
C LEU A 330 14.97 28.09 -0.06
N GLU A 331 15.00 29.21 0.65
CA GLU A 331 15.34 29.28 2.06
C GLU A 331 14.47 28.35 2.93
N SER A 332 13.17 28.26 2.62
CA SER A 332 12.24 27.37 3.33
C SER A 332 12.59 25.89 3.15
N LEU A 333 12.94 25.46 1.93
CA LEU A 333 13.31 24.07 1.67
C LEU A 333 14.71 23.76 2.21
N ALA A 334 15.66 24.68 2.05
CA ALA A 334 17.00 24.54 2.61
C ALA A 334 16.94 24.35 4.13
N GLY A 335 16.19 25.20 4.84
CA GLY A 335 16.00 25.08 6.29
C GLY A 335 15.33 23.78 6.69
N MET A 336 14.29 23.34 5.96
CA MET A 336 13.58 22.09 6.25
C MET A 336 14.46 20.84 6.07
N THR A 337 15.50 20.92 5.20
CA THR A 337 16.37 19.78 4.90
C THR A 337 17.77 19.86 5.53
N GLN A 338 17.98 20.82 6.42
CA GLN A 338 19.27 21.05 7.07
C GLN A 338 19.52 20.10 8.24
N THR A 339 18.48 19.81 9.03
CA THR A 339 18.53 18.95 10.21
C THR A 339 17.41 17.93 10.16
N ASP A 340 17.41 16.90 11.03
CA ASP A 340 16.36 15.90 11.10
C ASP A 340 15.57 15.98 12.41
N GLU A 341 14.26 16.02 12.29
CA GLU A 341 13.30 15.93 13.40
C GLU A 341 12.31 14.77 13.19
N MET A 342 12.38 14.08 12.02
CA MET A 342 11.42 13.03 11.67
C MET A 342 11.64 11.74 12.45
N GLU A 343 12.86 11.43 12.87
CA GLU A 343 13.22 10.26 13.68
C GLU A 343 12.68 8.93 13.08
N LEU A 344 12.90 8.70 11.78
CA LEU A 344 12.32 7.55 11.08
C LEU A 344 12.70 6.20 11.70
N TRP A 345 13.80 6.13 12.45
CA TRP A 345 14.23 4.94 13.20
C TRP A 345 13.27 4.55 14.33
N SER A 346 12.51 5.50 14.89
CA SER A 346 11.54 5.24 15.95
C SER A 346 10.25 4.56 15.47
N LEU A 347 10.02 4.61 14.15
CA LEU A 347 8.83 4.05 13.54
C LEU A 347 8.84 2.51 13.61
N GLY A 348 7.75 1.92 14.04
CA GLY A 348 7.66 0.48 14.28
C GLY A 348 8.10 0.03 15.67
N GLU A 349 8.71 0.92 16.48
CA GLU A 349 9.03 0.69 17.90
C GLU A 349 8.03 1.36 18.85
N LYS A 350 7.62 2.58 18.51
CA LYS A 350 6.66 3.39 19.26
C LYS A 350 5.48 3.75 18.37
N LYS A 351 4.34 4.07 18.98
CA LYS A 351 3.20 4.62 18.25
C LYS A 351 3.54 6.00 17.71
N THR A 352 3.84 6.07 16.44
CA THR A 352 4.20 7.29 15.72
C THR A 352 3.25 7.49 14.54
N ALA A 353 2.87 8.73 14.30
CA ALA A 353 2.10 9.12 13.12
C ALA A 353 2.88 10.16 12.31
N ILE A 354 3.28 9.79 11.10
CA ILE A 354 3.94 10.69 10.15
C ILE A 354 2.91 11.14 9.13
N PHE A 355 2.73 12.45 9.01
CA PHE A 355 1.90 13.07 7.98
C PHE A 355 2.76 13.75 6.94
N ALA A 356 2.64 13.34 5.68
CA ALA A 356 3.19 14.04 4.54
C ALA A 356 2.07 14.89 3.92
N VAL A 357 2.07 16.17 4.25
CA VAL A 357 1.07 17.14 3.79
C VAL A 357 1.53 17.75 2.47
N ILE A 358 0.76 17.52 1.40
CA ILE A 358 1.08 17.98 0.06
C ILE A 358 -0.04 18.85 -0.52
N PRO A 359 0.27 19.84 -1.37
CA PRO A 359 -0.75 20.57 -2.11
C PRO A 359 -1.40 19.66 -3.18
N ASP A 360 -2.69 19.84 -3.43
CA ASP A 360 -3.43 19.07 -4.44
C ASP A 360 -3.23 19.56 -5.88
N ASN A 361 -2.81 20.80 -6.04
CA ASN A 361 -2.68 21.50 -7.32
C ASN A 361 -1.22 21.74 -7.77
N ASP A 362 -0.25 21.45 -6.91
CA ASP A 362 1.18 21.62 -7.21
C ASP A 362 1.99 20.39 -6.77
N SER A 363 2.68 19.78 -7.71
CA SER A 363 3.56 18.63 -7.46
C SER A 363 5.05 18.99 -7.40
N SER A 364 5.37 20.29 -7.38
CA SER A 364 6.74 20.79 -7.53
C SER A 364 7.70 20.26 -6.45
N PHE A 365 7.22 20.05 -5.23
CA PHE A 365 8.01 19.57 -4.09
C PHE A 365 7.75 18.11 -3.74
N ASN A 366 6.92 17.39 -4.49
CA ASN A 366 6.57 16.00 -4.18
C ASN A 366 7.77 15.03 -4.26
N PHE A 367 8.89 15.45 -4.86
CA PHE A 367 10.14 14.69 -4.85
C PHE A 367 10.68 14.47 -3.43
N ILE A 368 10.47 15.43 -2.51
CA ILE A 368 10.84 15.31 -1.08
C ILE A 368 10.06 14.15 -0.45
N VAL A 369 8.76 14.07 -0.71
CA VAL A 369 7.94 12.96 -0.22
C VAL A 369 8.38 11.63 -0.84
N GLY A 370 8.78 11.64 -2.11
CA GLY A 370 9.35 10.45 -2.78
C GLY A 370 10.65 9.96 -2.11
N MET A 371 11.53 10.87 -1.71
CA MET A 371 12.73 10.53 -0.93
C MET A 371 12.34 9.99 0.46
N LEU A 372 11.44 10.67 1.17
CA LEU A 372 10.93 10.24 2.47
C LEU A 372 10.37 8.83 2.41
N TYR A 373 9.48 8.52 1.45
CA TYR A 373 8.91 7.17 1.32
C TYR A 373 9.97 6.12 1.01
N THR A 374 10.94 6.44 0.16
CA THR A 374 12.05 5.52 -0.14
C THR A 374 12.83 5.19 1.12
N GLN A 375 13.19 6.20 1.91
CA GLN A 375 13.93 6.02 3.17
C GLN A 375 13.08 5.37 4.26
N LEU A 376 11.77 5.68 4.35
CA LEU A 376 10.85 5.00 5.26
C LEU A 376 10.84 3.49 5.03
N PHE A 377 10.68 3.04 3.78
CA PHE A 377 10.73 1.61 3.49
C PHE A 377 12.09 1.00 3.81
N GLN A 378 13.18 1.68 3.49
CA GLN A 378 14.54 1.22 3.82
C GLN A 378 14.74 1.07 5.33
N GLN A 379 14.32 2.08 6.12
CA GLN A 379 14.43 2.05 7.57
C GLN A 379 13.57 0.95 8.18
N LEU A 380 12.30 0.84 7.79
CA LEU A 380 11.39 -0.18 8.32
C LEU A 380 11.85 -1.60 8.00
N TYR A 381 12.38 -1.84 6.79
CA TYR A 381 12.93 -3.14 6.43
C TYR A 381 14.19 -3.47 7.22
N TYR A 382 15.07 -2.48 7.39
CA TYR A 382 16.27 -2.66 8.23
C TYR A 382 15.90 -2.94 9.69
N GLN A 383 14.99 -2.15 10.27
CA GLN A 383 14.50 -2.36 11.63
C GLN A 383 13.88 -3.76 11.78
N ALA A 384 13.00 -4.15 10.87
CA ALA A 384 12.37 -5.45 10.92
C ALA A 384 13.39 -6.59 10.79
N ASP A 385 14.25 -6.56 9.77
CA ASP A 385 15.09 -7.70 9.41
C ASP A 385 16.35 -7.81 10.27
N VAL A 386 17.01 -6.68 10.59
CA VAL A 386 18.29 -6.64 11.28
C VAL A 386 18.13 -6.43 12.78
N VAL A 387 17.32 -5.45 13.19
CA VAL A 387 17.18 -5.10 14.61
C VAL A 387 16.22 -6.05 15.33
N HIS A 388 15.07 -6.35 14.73
CA HIS A 388 14.00 -7.13 15.38
C HIS A 388 13.85 -8.57 14.87
N GLY A 389 14.82 -9.10 14.10
CA GLY A 389 14.84 -10.50 13.68
C GLY A 389 13.68 -10.91 12.77
N GLY A 390 13.21 -10.00 11.90
CA GLY A 390 12.23 -10.23 10.84
C GLY A 390 10.86 -9.64 11.07
N ARG A 391 10.61 -8.91 12.18
CA ARG A 391 9.29 -8.36 12.50
C ARG A 391 9.35 -7.12 13.38
N LEU A 392 8.62 -6.07 13.00
CA LEU A 392 8.47 -4.87 13.83
C LEU A 392 7.63 -5.14 15.08
N PRO A 393 7.97 -4.54 16.22
CA PRO A 393 7.17 -4.61 17.46
C PRO A 393 5.78 -3.98 17.32
N VAL A 394 5.68 -2.85 16.62
CA VAL A 394 4.43 -2.13 16.34
C VAL A 394 4.12 -2.21 14.85
N HIS A 395 2.90 -2.61 14.51
CA HIS A 395 2.45 -2.64 13.12
C HIS A 395 2.47 -1.23 12.50
N VAL A 396 3.01 -1.10 11.31
CA VAL A 396 3.09 0.17 10.57
C VAL A 396 2.15 0.13 9.36
N HIS A 397 1.21 1.07 9.32
CA HIS A 397 0.23 1.17 8.26
C HIS A 397 0.38 2.45 7.45
N PHE A 398 0.60 2.30 6.15
CA PHE A 398 0.63 3.41 5.20
C PHE A 398 -0.78 3.70 4.70
N VAL A 399 -1.27 4.92 4.89
CA VAL A 399 -2.51 5.43 4.31
C VAL A 399 -2.15 6.41 3.20
N MET A 400 -2.19 5.94 1.97
CA MET A 400 -1.75 6.72 0.81
C MET A 400 -2.97 7.31 0.09
N ASP A 401 -3.54 8.38 0.66
CA ASP A 401 -4.63 9.11 0.00
C ASP A 401 -4.08 9.88 -1.21
N GLU A 402 -4.75 9.78 -2.36
CA GLU A 402 -4.23 10.31 -3.63
C GLU A 402 -2.86 9.71 -4.03
N PHE A 403 -2.71 8.40 -3.88
CA PHE A 403 -1.50 7.62 -4.19
C PHE A 403 -0.77 8.02 -5.49
N ALA A 404 -1.51 8.48 -6.50
CA ALA A 404 -0.96 8.87 -7.80
C ALA A 404 -0.10 10.15 -7.78
N ASN A 405 -0.15 10.92 -6.70
CA ASN A 405 0.54 12.21 -6.60
C ASN A 405 1.97 12.12 -6.09
N VAL A 406 2.41 10.95 -5.62
CA VAL A 406 3.73 10.75 -5.04
C VAL A 406 4.52 9.73 -5.84
N ALA A 407 5.80 10.03 -6.06
CA ALA A 407 6.73 9.07 -6.62
C ALA A 407 7.13 8.04 -5.55
N LEU A 408 6.97 6.79 -5.91
CA LEU A 408 7.26 5.66 -5.04
C LEU A 408 8.64 5.06 -5.31
N PRO A 409 9.19 4.29 -4.35
CA PRO A 409 10.40 3.52 -4.58
C PRO A 409 10.29 2.64 -5.82
N ASP A 410 11.42 2.42 -6.48
CA ASP A 410 11.51 1.41 -7.52
C ASP A 410 11.10 0.04 -6.97
N GLU A 411 10.48 -0.78 -7.81
CA GLU A 411 10.02 -2.13 -7.42
C GLU A 411 9.01 -2.15 -6.26
N PHE A 412 8.15 -1.13 -6.16
CA PHE A 412 7.11 -1.04 -5.13
C PHE A 412 6.21 -2.29 -5.06
N ASP A 413 5.97 -2.94 -6.19
CA ASP A 413 5.24 -4.22 -6.28
C ASP A 413 5.95 -5.35 -5.51
N LYS A 414 7.30 -5.39 -5.52
CA LYS A 414 8.08 -6.35 -4.73
C LYS A 414 8.02 -6.02 -3.23
N LEU A 415 8.04 -4.73 -2.87
CA LEU A 415 7.85 -4.30 -1.49
C LEU A 415 6.49 -4.77 -0.97
N LEU A 416 5.40 -4.53 -1.71
CA LEU A 416 4.05 -5.00 -1.36
C LEU A 416 3.98 -6.51 -1.08
N ALA A 417 4.68 -7.31 -1.87
CA ALA A 417 4.68 -8.75 -1.70
C ALA A 417 5.36 -9.22 -0.39
N THR A 418 6.30 -8.43 0.15
CA THR A 418 7.14 -8.83 1.29
C THR A 418 6.81 -8.12 2.60
N MET A 419 5.99 -7.06 2.59
CA MET A 419 5.61 -6.24 3.75
C MET A 419 4.95 -7.03 4.88
N ARG A 420 4.09 -7.99 4.54
CA ARG A 420 3.29 -8.73 5.52
C ARG A 420 4.12 -9.38 6.63
N SER A 421 5.26 -10.00 6.29
CA SER A 421 6.10 -10.70 7.28
C SER A 421 6.71 -9.74 8.30
N ARG A 422 6.87 -8.46 7.94
CA ARG A 422 7.51 -7.41 8.71
C ARG A 422 6.56 -6.53 9.51
N GLU A 423 5.26 -6.86 9.54
CA GLU A 423 4.20 -6.05 10.17
C GLU A 423 4.05 -4.67 9.50
N ILE A 424 4.17 -4.64 8.20
CA ILE A 424 3.94 -3.45 7.39
C ILE A 424 2.75 -3.72 6.48
N SER A 425 1.87 -2.73 6.31
CA SER A 425 0.75 -2.80 5.38
C SER A 425 0.46 -1.44 4.75
N VAL A 426 -0.26 -1.45 3.64
CA VAL A 426 -0.58 -0.24 2.88
C VAL A 426 -2.03 -0.21 2.44
N SER A 427 -2.64 0.96 2.55
CA SER A 427 -3.90 1.32 1.90
C SER A 427 -3.61 2.20 0.70
N ILE A 428 -3.70 1.62 -0.50
CA ILE A 428 -3.53 2.32 -1.77
C ILE A 428 -4.88 2.92 -2.15
N ILE A 429 -5.00 4.24 -2.12
CA ILE A 429 -6.26 4.94 -2.38
C ILE A 429 -6.12 5.74 -3.69
N ILE A 430 -6.96 5.39 -4.68
CA ILE A 430 -6.93 5.97 -6.03
C ILE A 430 -8.33 6.38 -6.48
N GLN A 431 -8.37 7.26 -7.47
CA GLN A 431 -9.66 7.69 -8.04
C GLN A 431 -10.23 6.67 -9.03
N ASN A 432 -9.37 6.04 -9.81
CA ASN A 432 -9.72 5.02 -10.79
C ASN A 432 -8.51 4.13 -11.13
N LEU A 433 -8.75 2.99 -11.76
CA LEU A 433 -7.69 2.07 -12.16
C LEU A 433 -6.79 2.60 -13.29
N ALA A 434 -7.25 3.56 -14.09
CA ALA A 434 -6.44 4.16 -15.13
C ALA A 434 -5.23 4.91 -14.55
N GLN A 435 -5.36 5.53 -13.36
CA GLN A 435 -4.23 6.13 -12.64
C GLN A 435 -3.16 5.09 -12.30
N LEU A 436 -3.57 3.93 -11.78
CA LEU A 436 -2.62 2.86 -11.43
C LEU A 436 -1.93 2.29 -12.68
N LYS A 437 -2.68 2.10 -13.77
CA LYS A 437 -2.14 1.65 -15.06
C LYS A 437 -1.15 2.65 -15.66
N ALA A 438 -1.40 3.94 -15.51
CA ALA A 438 -0.50 4.98 -16.00
C ALA A 438 0.82 5.04 -15.21
N LEU A 439 0.78 4.76 -13.91
CA LEU A 439 1.98 4.76 -13.05
C LEU A 439 2.82 3.50 -13.21
N PHE A 440 2.19 2.35 -13.42
CA PHE A 440 2.82 1.04 -13.34
C PHE A 440 2.51 0.16 -14.56
N GLU A 441 2.46 0.70 -15.75
CA GLU A 441 2.14 0.06 -17.04
C GLU A 441 1.98 -1.47 -17.03
N LYS A 442 3.04 -2.22 -16.68
CA LYS A 442 3.06 -3.70 -16.67
C LYS A 442 2.88 -4.30 -15.26
N GLN A 443 3.10 -3.53 -14.21
CA GLN A 443 3.14 -4.02 -12.82
C GLN A 443 1.82 -3.76 -12.06
N TRP A 444 0.88 -3.00 -12.65
CA TRP A 444 -0.38 -2.66 -11.98
C TRP A 444 -1.19 -3.89 -11.52
N GLU A 445 -1.19 -4.97 -12.31
CA GLU A 445 -1.87 -6.22 -11.93
C GLU A 445 -1.17 -6.90 -10.75
N SER A 446 0.15 -6.83 -10.67
CA SER A 446 0.92 -7.31 -9.51
C SER A 446 0.56 -6.53 -8.26
N ILE A 447 0.42 -5.20 -8.35
CA ILE A 447 0.01 -4.34 -7.22
C ILE A 447 -1.39 -4.73 -6.74
N VAL A 448 -2.37 -4.84 -7.65
CA VAL A 448 -3.73 -5.28 -7.30
C VAL A 448 -3.72 -6.69 -6.69
N GLY A 449 -2.94 -7.61 -7.27
CA GLY A 449 -2.81 -8.99 -6.80
C GLY A 449 -2.16 -9.12 -5.41
N ASN A 450 -1.37 -8.13 -4.99
CA ASN A 450 -0.75 -8.07 -3.66
C ASN A 450 -1.63 -7.35 -2.62
N CYS A 451 -2.85 -6.93 -2.98
CA CYS A 451 -3.86 -6.44 -2.05
C CYS A 451 -4.90 -7.55 -1.81
N ASP A 452 -4.97 -8.07 -0.58
CA ASP A 452 -5.97 -9.11 -0.24
C ASP A 452 -7.40 -8.55 -0.18
N GLU A 453 -7.55 -7.25 0.00
CA GLU A 453 -8.81 -6.53 -0.02
C GLU A 453 -8.85 -5.50 -1.16
N PHE A 454 -9.95 -5.50 -1.89
CA PHE A 454 -10.28 -4.49 -2.89
C PHE A 454 -11.63 -3.86 -2.53
N LEU A 455 -11.64 -2.55 -2.31
CA LEU A 455 -12.82 -1.78 -1.94
C LEU A 455 -13.17 -0.77 -3.04
N TYR A 456 -14.34 -0.92 -3.65
CA TYR A 456 -14.87 0.00 -4.65
C TYR A 456 -15.97 0.86 -4.05
N LEU A 457 -15.78 2.19 -4.09
CA LEU A 457 -16.68 3.17 -3.49
C LEU A 457 -17.54 3.93 -4.51
N GLY A 458 -17.48 3.54 -5.77
CA GLY A 458 -18.16 4.24 -6.87
C GLY A 458 -17.24 5.14 -7.68
N GLY A 459 -17.63 5.46 -8.89
CA GLY A 459 -16.86 6.30 -9.81
C GLY A 459 -17.52 6.36 -11.18
N ASN A 460 -16.92 7.08 -12.14
CA ASN A 460 -17.47 7.29 -13.49
C ASN A 460 -16.52 6.80 -14.61
N GLU A 461 -15.42 6.10 -14.27
CA GLU A 461 -14.43 5.67 -15.26
C GLU A 461 -14.75 4.27 -15.78
N GLN A 462 -14.90 4.14 -17.10
CA GLN A 462 -15.40 2.93 -17.77
C GLN A 462 -14.52 1.70 -17.54
N SER A 463 -13.20 1.82 -17.64
CA SER A 463 -12.32 0.65 -17.49
C SER A 463 -12.34 0.08 -16.09
N THR A 464 -12.61 0.91 -15.09
CA THR A 464 -12.84 0.47 -13.70
C THR A 464 -14.17 -0.28 -13.56
N HIS A 465 -15.25 0.20 -14.18
CA HIS A 465 -16.54 -0.50 -14.14
C HIS A 465 -16.45 -1.88 -14.80
N GLU A 466 -15.79 -1.98 -15.96
CA GLU A 466 -15.57 -3.25 -16.64
C GLU A 466 -14.74 -4.22 -15.79
N TYR A 467 -13.70 -3.71 -15.14
CA TYR A 467 -12.87 -4.51 -14.25
C TYR A 467 -13.65 -5.03 -13.04
N VAL A 468 -14.40 -4.16 -12.37
CA VAL A 468 -15.23 -4.53 -11.20
C VAL A 468 -16.31 -5.53 -11.59
N SER A 469 -17.00 -5.32 -12.72
CA SER A 469 -17.99 -6.26 -13.24
C SER A 469 -17.41 -7.64 -13.53
N LYS A 470 -16.24 -7.72 -14.16
CA LYS A 470 -15.53 -8.99 -14.39
C LYS A 470 -15.10 -9.65 -13.09
N LEU A 471 -14.66 -8.88 -12.11
CA LEU A 471 -14.23 -9.38 -10.80
C LEU A 471 -15.40 -9.96 -9.99
N LEU A 472 -16.61 -9.39 -10.12
CA LEU A 472 -17.84 -9.92 -9.54
C LEU A 472 -18.19 -11.31 -10.10
N GLY A 473 -17.85 -11.58 -11.35
CA GLY A 473 -18.09 -12.84 -12.02
C GLY A 473 -19.52 -12.99 -12.52
N LYS A 474 -19.81 -14.17 -13.11
CA LYS A 474 -21.12 -14.48 -13.71
C LYS A 474 -21.95 -15.38 -12.80
N GLU A 475 -23.25 -15.12 -12.77
CA GLU A 475 -24.28 -16.01 -12.22
C GLU A 475 -25.10 -16.65 -13.35
N THR A 476 -25.71 -17.80 -13.07
CA THR A 476 -26.64 -18.44 -13.99
C THR A 476 -28.04 -17.96 -13.70
N ILE A 477 -28.69 -17.33 -14.69
CA ILE A 477 -30.07 -16.85 -14.60
C ILE A 477 -30.99 -17.62 -15.53
N ASP A 478 -32.27 -17.75 -15.13
CA ASP A 478 -33.34 -18.27 -15.97
C ASP A 478 -33.84 -17.16 -16.92
N THR A 479 -33.81 -17.40 -18.21
CA THR A 479 -34.35 -16.48 -19.22
C THR A 479 -35.47 -17.14 -20.00
N ASN A 480 -36.55 -16.42 -20.21
CA ASN A 480 -37.69 -16.86 -21.00
C ASN A 480 -37.73 -16.11 -22.33
N THR A 481 -37.71 -16.85 -23.42
CA THR A 481 -37.93 -16.26 -24.75
C THR A 481 -39.36 -16.55 -25.19
N TYR A 482 -40.13 -15.51 -25.51
CA TYR A 482 -41.50 -15.63 -26.00
C TYR A 482 -41.51 -15.49 -27.50
N GLY A 483 -41.93 -16.52 -28.20
CA GLY A 483 -42.17 -16.49 -29.64
C GLY A 483 -43.68 -16.46 -29.93
N GLN A 484 -44.16 -15.40 -30.59
CA GLN A 484 -45.54 -15.35 -31.09
C GLN A 484 -45.54 -15.27 -32.59
N SER A 485 -46.09 -16.29 -33.26
CA SER A 485 -46.35 -16.29 -34.70
C SER A 485 -47.76 -15.74 -34.95
N LYS A 486 -47.83 -14.64 -35.70
CA LYS A 486 -49.13 -14.06 -36.16
C LYS A 486 -49.45 -14.63 -37.52
N GLY A 487 -50.21 -15.74 -37.57
CA GLY A 487 -50.72 -16.38 -38.79
C GLY A 487 -52.12 -16.98 -38.53
N ARG A 488 -52.74 -17.55 -39.54
CA ARG A 488 -54.12 -18.10 -39.46
C ARG A 488 -54.25 -19.27 -38.48
N SER A 489 -53.12 -19.85 -37.97
CA SER A 489 -53.00 -20.75 -36.84
C SER A 489 -51.85 -20.29 -35.93
N GLY A 490 -52.07 -19.15 -35.24
CA GLY A 490 -51.07 -18.58 -34.36
C GLY A 490 -50.58 -19.57 -33.29
N SER A 491 -49.27 -19.80 -33.21
CA SER A 491 -48.67 -20.58 -32.12
C SER A 491 -47.92 -19.68 -31.15
N TYR A 492 -48.07 -20.00 -29.90
CA TYR A 492 -47.33 -19.39 -28.78
C TYR A 492 -46.32 -20.42 -28.27
N SER A 493 -45.02 -20.04 -28.28
CA SER A 493 -43.98 -20.89 -27.72
C SER A 493 -43.25 -20.15 -26.65
N THR A 494 -43.10 -20.75 -25.49
CA THR A 494 -42.24 -20.28 -24.39
C THR A 494 -41.03 -21.19 -24.34
N ASN A 495 -39.86 -20.66 -24.53
CA ASN A 495 -38.61 -21.41 -24.41
C ASN A 495 -37.88 -20.95 -23.15
N TRP A 496 -37.62 -21.92 -22.25
CA TRP A 496 -36.84 -21.71 -21.03
C TRP A 496 -35.38 -21.97 -21.36
N GLN A 497 -34.51 -20.99 -21.11
CA GLN A 497 -33.08 -21.09 -21.35
C GLN A 497 -32.30 -20.59 -20.15
N LEU A 498 -31.23 -21.29 -19.80
CA LEU A 498 -30.23 -20.81 -18.83
C LEU A 498 -29.19 -19.98 -19.56
N THR A 499 -28.84 -18.83 -19.01
CA THR A 499 -27.78 -17.97 -19.52
C THR A 499 -26.91 -17.43 -18.41
N GLY A 500 -25.65 -17.06 -18.74
CA GLY A 500 -24.74 -16.42 -17.82
C GLY A 500 -24.86 -14.91 -17.87
N ARG A 501 -25.03 -14.26 -16.73
CA ARG A 501 -25.01 -12.81 -16.58
C ARG A 501 -24.02 -12.40 -15.52
N GLU A 502 -23.29 -11.31 -15.72
CA GLU A 502 -22.48 -10.73 -14.64
C GLU A 502 -23.38 -10.36 -13.46
N LEU A 503 -22.88 -10.55 -12.22
CA LEU A 503 -23.63 -10.26 -10.99
C LEU A 503 -24.04 -8.77 -10.92
N LEU A 504 -23.21 -7.87 -11.46
CA LEU A 504 -23.55 -6.52 -11.89
C LEU A 504 -22.89 -6.26 -13.24
N MET A 505 -23.66 -5.78 -14.21
CA MET A 505 -23.15 -5.28 -15.47
C MET A 505 -22.36 -3.98 -15.29
N PRO A 506 -21.44 -3.60 -16.20
CA PRO A 506 -20.66 -2.35 -16.06
C PRO A 506 -21.51 -1.08 -15.89
N ASP A 507 -22.67 -0.99 -16.54
CA ASP A 507 -23.63 0.10 -16.37
C ASP A 507 -24.29 0.09 -14.97
N GLU A 508 -24.57 -1.07 -14.41
CA GLU A 508 -25.09 -1.22 -13.06
C GLU A 508 -24.02 -0.87 -12.00
N VAL A 509 -22.75 -1.21 -12.26
CA VAL A 509 -21.63 -0.79 -11.40
C VAL A 509 -21.50 0.73 -11.41
N ARG A 510 -21.68 1.40 -12.57
CA ARG A 510 -21.70 2.86 -12.67
C ARG A 510 -22.86 3.48 -11.90
N MET A 511 -24.02 2.83 -11.88
CA MET A 511 -25.24 3.30 -11.20
C MET A 511 -25.30 2.85 -9.73
N LEU A 512 -24.20 2.34 -9.16
CA LEU A 512 -24.17 1.95 -7.75
C LEU A 512 -24.53 3.16 -6.87
N ASP A 513 -25.58 2.99 -6.05
CA ASP A 513 -26.00 4.02 -5.11
C ASP A 513 -24.85 4.40 -4.18
N ASN A 514 -24.64 5.71 -3.98
CA ASN A 514 -23.50 6.26 -3.25
C ASN A 514 -23.40 5.82 -1.78
N GLN A 515 -24.46 5.30 -1.20
CA GLN A 515 -24.42 4.73 0.17
C GLN A 515 -23.73 3.36 0.23
N TYR A 516 -23.61 2.65 -0.89
CA TYR A 516 -23.03 1.30 -0.95
C TYR A 516 -21.57 1.30 -1.43
N ALA A 517 -20.86 0.26 -1.00
CA ALA A 517 -19.55 -0.12 -1.49
C ALA A 517 -19.58 -1.58 -1.96
N LEU A 518 -18.67 -1.92 -2.89
CA LEU A 518 -18.41 -3.29 -3.28
C LEU A 518 -17.06 -3.70 -2.67
N LEU A 519 -17.09 -4.74 -1.86
CA LEU A 519 -15.91 -5.26 -1.18
C LEU A 519 -15.57 -6.65 -1.71
N PHE A 520 -14.31 -6.82 -2.09
CA PHE A 520 -13.73 -8.10 -2.47
C PHE A 520 -12.65 -8.46 -1.46
N VAL A 521 -12.79 -9.63 -0.86
CA VAL A 521 -11.82 -10.20 0.09
C VAL A 521 -11.31 -11.50 -0.52
N ARG A 522 -10.01 -11.66 -0.66
CA ARG A 522 -9.41 -12.84 -1.31
C ARG A 522 -9.95 -14.15 -0.74
N GLY A 523 -10.48 -15.02 -1.61
CA GLY A 523 -11.05 -16.33 -1.21
C GLY A 523 -12.45 -16.28 -0.63
N GLU A 524 -13.10 -15.11 -0.59
CA GLU A 524 -14.50 -14.92 -0.21
C GLU A 524 -15.34 -14.46 -1.39
N ARG A 525 -16.65 -14.58 -1.26
CA ARG A 525 -17.60 -14.01 -2.22
C ARG A 525 -17.64 -12.50 -2.09
N PRO A 526 -17.82 -11.76 -3.21
CA PRO A 526 -17.95 -10.31 -3.16
C PRO A 526 -19.15 -9.88 -2.31
N VAL A 527 -19.00 -8.77 -1.63
CA VAL A 527 -20.02 -8.21 -0.74
C VAL A 527 -20.44 -6.83 -1.23
N ARG A 528 -21.76 -6.59 -1.32
CA ARG A 528 -22.33 -5.27 -1.41
C ARG A 528 -22.78 -4.84 -0.02
N ASP A 529 -22.15 -3.81 0.54
CA ASP A 529 -22.43 -3.35 1.90
C ASP A 529 -22.48 -1.82 1.96
N LEU A 530 -23.02 -1.28 3.04
CA LEU A 530 -23.02 0.16 3.27
C LEU A 530 -21.58 0.66 3.49
N LYS A 531 -21.28 1.86 3.00
CA LYS A 531 -20.06 2.57 3.37
C LYS A 531 -20.06 2.82 4.87
N TYR A 532 -18.87 2.85 5.48
CA TYR A 532 -18.76 3.07 6.91
C TYR A 532 -19.23 4.47 7.30
N ASP A 533 -20.16 4.55 8.24
CA ASP A 533 -20.63 5.83 8.77
C ASP A 533 -19.67 6.31 9.87
N ILE A 534 -18.84 7.31 9.56
CA ILE A 534 -17.86 7.86 10.47
C ILE A 534 -18.46 8.36 11.78
N LEU A 535 -19.72 8.84 11.77
CA LEU A 535 -20.40 9.33 12.97
C LEU A 535 -20.70 8.22 13.98
N LYS A 536 -20.62 6.95 13.57
CA LYS A 536 -20.75 5.78 14.45
C LYS A 536 -19.42 5.32 15.04
N HIS A 537 -18.32 5.96 14.68
CA HIS A 537 -17.02 5.57 15.20
C HIS A 537 -16.91 5.88 16.71
N PRO A 538 -16.38 4.95 17.54
CA PRO A 538 -16.28 5.18 19.00
C PRO A 538 -15.54 6.46 19.36
N ASN A 539 -14.49 6.80 18.61
CA ASN A 539 -13.61 7.94 18.87
C ASN A 539 -14.05 9.24 18.16
N ILE A 540 -15.25 9.29 17.58
CA ILE A 540 -15.71 10.43 16.79
C ILE A 540 -15.64 11.77 17.54
N LYS A 541 -15.91 11.76 18.85
CA LYS A 541 -15.91 12.96 19.70
C LYS A 541 -14.54 13.63 19.84
N LEU A 542 -13.46 12.92 19.52
CA LEU A 542 -12.09 13.43 19.55
C LEU A 542 -11.63 13.99 18.20
N THR A 543 -12.52 14.07 17.21
CA THR A 543 -12.27 14.57 15.88
C THR A 543 -13.15 15.77 15.56
N THR A 544 -12.78 16.56 14.55
CA THR A 544 -13.60 17.70 14.10
C THR A 544 -14.98 17.28 13.60
N ASP A 545 -15.10 16.10 12.97
CA ASP A 545 -16.41 15.53 12.58
C ASP A 545 -17.33 15.28 13.78
N GLY A 546 -16.76 15.11 14.98
CA GLY A 546 -17.49 14.97 16.26
C GLY A 546 -17.57 16.24 17.10
N GLY A 547 -17.07 17.37 16.58
CA GLY A 547 -17.11 18.68 17.23
C GLY A 547 -15.89 19.03 18.09
N ALA A 548 -14.79 18.28 18.01
CA ALA A 548 -13.53 18.67 18.63
C ALA A 548 -12.88 19.83 17.88
N GLU A 549 -12.03 20.60 18.57
CA GLU A 549 -11.23 21.65 17.94
C GLU A 549 -10.29 21.05 16.88
N PRO A 550 -10.10 21.75 15.75
CA PRO A 550 -9.15 21.33 14.72
C PRO A 550 -7.72 21.27 15.29
N TYR A 551 -7.01 20.19 14.99
CA TYR A 551 -5.60 20.08 15.36
C TYR A 551 -4.78 21.14 14.66
N ARG A 552 -3.93 21.83 15.39
CA ARG A 552 -3.03 22.85 14.87
C ARG A 552 -1.60 22.39 15.06
N HIS A 553 -0.93 22.21 13.93
CA HIS A 553 0.48 21.83 13.93
C HIS A 553 1.37 23.08 13.93
N GLY A 554 2.54 23.00 14.61
CA GLY A 554 3.58 24.00 14.53
C GLY A 554 3.33 25.27 15.37
N GLU A 555 2.35 25.26 16.29
CA GLU A 555 2.24 26.34 17.29
C GLU A 555 3.30 26.20 18.41
N ASP A 556 3.74 24.96 18.69
CA ASP A 556 4.76 24.64 19.71
C ASP A 556 6.09 24.15 19.12
N VAL A 557 6.20 24.02 17.81
CA VAL A 557 7.46 23.62 17.14
C VAL A 557 8.37 24.86 17.09
N HIS A 558 9.30 24.95 18.02
CA HIS A 558 10.45 25.81 17.91
C HIS A 558 11.41 25.25 16.86
N SER A 559 11.04 25.30 15.59
CA SER A 559 12.00 25.00 14.53
C SER A 559 13.12 26.04 14.61
N ILE A 560 14.35 25.58 14.52
CA ILE A 560 15.52 26.49 14.43
C ILE A 560 15.36 27.49 13.28
N VAL A 561 14.55 27.15 12.28
CA VAL A 561 14.15 28.03 11.15
C VAL A 561 13.28 29.21 11.60
N SER A 562 12.59 29.13 12.74
CA SER A 562 11.80 30.24 13.28
C SER A 562 12.64 31.31 14.03
N ILE A 563 13.96 31.14 14.15
CA ILE A 563 14.88 32.25 14.45
C ILE A 563 15.08 33.09 13.19
N ARG A 564 14.04 33.35 12.46
CA ARG A 564 14.01 34.52 11.59
C ARG A 564 13.82 35.70 12.52
N PHE A 565 14.85 36.53 12.60
CA PHE A 565 14.68 37.89 13.09
C PHE A 565 13.50 38.50 12.34
N ASP A 566 12.36 38.59 12.99
CA ASP A 566 11.22 39.30 12.44
C ASP A 566 11.71 40.70 12.15
N LYS A 567 11.86 41.05 10.86
CA LYS A 567 12.35 42.35 10.45
C LYS A 567 11.49 43.49 11.01
N GLU A 568 10.22 43.22 11.35
CA GLU A 568 9.34 44.17 12.00
C GLU A 568 9.61 44.27 13.50
N LEU A 569 9.87 43.13 14.19
CA LEU A 569 10.30 43.12 15.59
C LEU A 569 11.69 43.77 15.75
N LEU A 570 12.63 43.53 14.83
CA LEU A 570 13.91 44.22 14.80
C LEU A 570 13.75 45.73 14.57
N LYS A 571 12.87 46.17 13.66
CA LYS A 571 12.54 47.59 13.48
C LYS A 571 11.90 48.17 14.73
N GLN A 572 10.96 47.49 15.36
CA GLN A 572 10.32 47.93 16.60
C GLN A 572 11.29 47.96 17.78
N ALA A 573 12.23 47.00 17.87
CA ALA A 573 13.29 46.99 18.86
C ALA A 573 14.26 48.14 18.64
N VAL A 574 14.69 48.41 17.39
CA VAL A 574 15.56 49.54 17.02
C VAL A 574 14.84 50.88 17.24
N GLU A 575 13.52 50.96 17.00
CA GLU A 575 12.74 52.18 17.27
C GLU A 575 12.48 52.42 18.77
N LYS A 576 12.36 51.36 19.59
CA LYS A 576 12.23 51.42 21.05
C LYS A 576 13.56 51.74 21.73
N ASP A 577 14.68 51.21 21.25
CA ASP A 577 16.01 51.43 21.81
C ASP A 577 16.60 52.83 21.43
N GLY A 578 15.90 53.59 20.61
CA GLY A 578 16.33 54.96 20.20
C GLY A 578 16.33 55.97 21.32
N GLN A 579 15.84 55.67 22.54
CA GLN A 579 15.76 56.65 23.63
C GLN A 579 16.56 56.33 24.90
N ASP A 580 16.98 55.10 25.22
CA ASP A 580 17.71 54.82 26.46
C ASP A 580 18.50 53.49 26.49
N ALA A 581 19.21 53.10 25.46
CA ALA A 581 20.09 51.95 25.52
C ALA A 581 21.58 52.31 25.61
N PRO A 582 22.36 51.67 26.50
CA PRO A 582 23.80 51.82 26.47
C PRO A 582 24.33 51.28 25.16
N LYS A 583 25.09 52.10 24.46
CA LYS A 583 25.73 51.76 23.17
C LYS A 583 26.59 50.51 23.38
N HIS A 584 26.06 49.32 23.09
CA HIS A 584 26.89 48.14 22.91
C HIS A 584 27.72 48.31 21.65
N ARG A 585 28.93 48.76 21.81
CA ARG A 585 29.96 48.75 20.80
C ARG A 585 30.30 47.29 20.54
N PHE A 586 29.99 46.80 19.36
CA PHE A 586 30.63 45.57 18.88
C PHE A 586 32.12 45.88 18.73
N ILE A 587 32.92 45.34 19.64
CA ILE A 587 34.37 45.39 19.52
C ILE A 587 34.71 44.14 18.71
N LEU A 588 35.19 44.34 17.49
CA LEU A 588 35.88 43.28 16.74
C LEU A 588 37.16 42.99 17.53
N LEU A 589 37.15 41.86 18.22
CA LEU A 589 38.33 41.35 18.93
C LEU A 589 39.29 40.79 17.88
N THR A 590 40.57 41.07 18.05
CA THR A 590 41.61 40.37 17.29
C THR A 590 41.70 38.91 17.78
N GLU A 591 42.33 38.05 17.00
CA GLU A 591 42.48 36.64 17.33
C GLU A 591 43.16 36.44 18.70
N GLU A 592 44.12 37.28 19.05
CA GLU A 592 44.82 37.31 20.33
C GLU A 592 43.90 37.72 21.51
N GLU A 593 42.99 38.67 21.28
CA GLU A 593 42.01 39.12 22.29
C GLU A 593 40.87 38.09 22.49
N LEU A 594 40.55 37.30 21.46
CA LEU A 594 39.63 36.18 21.55
C LEU A 594 40.23 35.04 22.36
N GLU A 595 41.48 34.67 22.14
CA GLU A 595 42.19 33.67 22.95
C GLU A 595 42.28 34.09 24.43
N GLN A 596 42.60 35.34 24.73
CA GLN A 596 42.63 35.84 26.11
C GLN A 596 41.24 35.74 26.76
N LYS A 597 40.19 36.05 26.03
CA LYS A 597 38.82 35.98 26.57
C LYS A 597 38.34 34.56 26.77
N PHE A 598 38.77 33.61 25.96
CA PHE A 598 38.51 32.18 26.19
C PHE A 598 39.24 31.70 27.47
N ILE A 599 40.47 32.08 27.71
CA ILE A 599 41.22 31.74 28.92
C ILE A 599 40.54 32.34 30.18
N GLU A 600 40.05 33.58 30.09
CA GLU A 600 39.31 34.22 31.21
C GLU A 600 37.97 33.48 31.51
N LEU A 601 37.27 32.99 30.50
CA LEU A 601 36.04 32.24 30.66
C LEU A 601 36.30 30.83 31.25
N GLU A 602 37.33 30.13 30.81
CA GLU A 602 37.75 28.86 31.42
C GLU A 602 38.18 29.01 32.88
N GLU A 603 38.88 30.09 33.22
CA GLU A 603 39.24 30.39 34.60
C GLU A 603 38.02 30.72 35.47
N GLN A 604 37.00 31.40 34.90
CA GLN A 604 35.73 31.67 35.60
C GLN A 604 34.89 30.39 35.82
N GLU A 605 34.78 29.52 34.82
CA GLU A 605 34.09 28.23 34.96
C GLU A 605 34.78 27.30 35.95
N ASN A 606 36.11 27.28 35.97
CA ASN A 606 36.87 26.50 36.95
C ASN A 606 36.73 27.04 38.36
N ALA A 607 36.64 28.38 38.54
CA ALA A 607 36.40 29.03 39.82
C ALA A 607 34.96 28.79 40.35
N GLU A 608 33.97 28.72 39.48
CA GLU A 608 32.58 28.37 39.85
C GLU A 608 32.43 26.89 40.18
N GLN A 609 33.12 25.99 39.49
CA GLN A 609 33.15 24.56 39.82
C GLN A 609 33.85 24.29 41.15
N GLN A 610 34.90 25.03 41.49
CA GLN A 610 35.54 24.93 42.80
C GLN A 610 34.64 25.44 43.93
N LYS A 611 33.90 26.53 43.74
CA LYS A 611 32.90 27.02 44.70
C LYS A 611 31.70 26.08 44.85
N GLY A 612 31.29 25.38 43.80
CA GLY A 612 30.25 24.35 43.84
C GLY A 612 30.66 23.11 44.64
N ASN A 613 31.94 22.74 44.62
CA ASN A 613 32.47 21.59 45.39
C ASN A 613 32.71 21.87 46.88
N GLU A 614 32.94 23.13 47.28
CA GLU A 614 33.08 23.51 48.70
C GLU A 614 31.74 23.68 49.43
N ALA A 615 30.60 23.72 48.68
CA ALA A 615 29.27 23.92 49.25
C ALA A 615 28.49 22.63 49.55
N ALA A 616 29.11 21.44 49.42
CA ALA A 616 28.47 20.16 49.77
C ALA A 616 28.74 19.84 51.26
N PRO A 617 27.75 19.94 52.18
CA PRO A 617 27.95 19.56 53.56
C PRO A 617 27.97 18.03 53.69
N HIS A 618 28.97 17.51 54.40
CA HIS A 618 29.00 16.16 54.93
C HIS A 618 27.70 15.88 55.73
N ALA A 619 26.86 15.00 55.20
CA ALA A 619 25.83 14.34 56.01
C ALA A 619 26.08 12.82 55.98
N ARG A 620 26.34 12.31 57.15
CA ARG A 620 26.46 10.90 57.53
C ARG A 620 25.18 10.12 57.22
#